data_18e7ddb44cf4c6974ed63da953157830
#
_entry.id   18e7ddb44cf4c6974ed63da953157830
#
_cell.length_a   1.000
_cell.length_b   1.000
_cell.length_c   1.000
_cell.angle_alpha   90.00
_cell.angle_beta   90.00
_cell.angle_gamma   90.00
#
_symmetry.space_group_name_H-M   'P 1'
#
loop_
_entity.id
_entity.type
_entity.pdbx_description
1 polymer ?
#
loop_
_entity_poly.entity_id
_entity_poly.type
_entity_poly.pdbx_seq_one_letter_code
_entity_poly.pdbx_strand_id
1 'polypeptide(L)'
;MISVKDLKLAYGKRVLFEDVNLNFTKGNCYGVIGANGAGKSTFLKILSGEIEPNKGSVEITPGERLAVLKQNQFQFDEELVLNTVMMGHSKLWAIAKERETIYALADFTEEDGMRAGELEADFGEIGGYTAESDAATLLGQLGVTEEYHQSLMKDIPSNLKVRVLLAQAIFGNPDILLLDEPTNGLDIETIGWLENFLAEYENVVLVVSHDRHFLDAVCTHITDVDRQKIKIFTGNYTFWYESSQLMARQISDKNKKTEDKRQALIDFIARFSANASKSKQATSRKKALEKLSIDEIEPSYRKYPGIIFQQLREVGNQILNVEKLKKSVDGRVLFSNVTFTVNKGDKIALLSRDPLAITAFFNIITAEEIADSGSYEWGTTVTHAYLPQENNEFFNGEDNLMDWLRQYVPSHVTDVDEPFLRGFLGKMLFSGDDVMKKTNVLSGGEKVRCMLSRMMLQSPNVILLDQPTNH
;
A
#
# COMPACT_ATOMS: atom_id res chain seq x y z
N MET A 1 -4.96 -1.74 -24.35
CA MET A 1 -4.40 -0.39 -24.06
C MET A 1 -5.43 0.43 -23.29
N ILE A 2 -5.02 1.13 -22.21
CA ILE A 2 -5.91 2.08 -21.51
C ILE A 2 -5.50 3.49 -21.90
N SER A 3 -6.46 4.32 -22.29
CA SER A 3 -6.28 5.75 -22.56
C SER A 3 -7.14 6.56 -21.60
N VAL A 4 -6.52 7.49 -20.90
CA VAL A 4 -7.16 8.41 -19.95
C VAL A 4 -7.11 9.80 -20.55
N LYS A 5 -8.26 10.49 -20.69
CA LYS A 5 -8.38 11.80 -21.32
C LYS A 5 -9.06 12.79 -20.38
N ASP A 6 -8.38 13.92 -20.13
CA ASP A 6 -8.89 15.07 -19.35
C ASP A 6 -9.52 14.69 -18.01
N LEU A 7 -8.96 13.66 -17.36
CA LEU A 7 -9.53 13.09 -16.14
C LEU A 7 -9.43 14.06 -14.97
N LYS A 8 -10.56 14.26 -14.27
CA LYS A 8 -10.65 15.00 -13.01
C LYS A 8 -11.50 14.25 -12.01
N LEU A 9 -11.03 14.19 -10.77
CA LEU A 9 -11.80 13.72 -9.62
C LEU A 9 -11.64 14.65 -8.43
N ALA A 10 -12.78 14.99 -7.81
CA ALA A 10 -12.84 15.78 -6.59
C ALA A 10 -13.95 15.27 -5.66
N TYR A 11 -13.71 15.27 -4.37
CA TYR A 11 -14.69 15.02 -3.32
C TYR A 11 -15.01 16.35 -2.60
N GLY A 12 -16.15 16.94 -2.93
CA GLY A 12 -16.52 18.26 -2.44
C GLY A 12 -15.51 19.32 -2.86
N LYS A 13 -14.82 19.95 -1.90
CA LYS A 13 -13.79 20.97 -2.17
C LYS A 13 -12.39 20.37 -2.40
N ARG A 14 -12.18 19.10 -2.10
CA ARG A 14 -10.88 18.44 -2.23
C ARG A 14 -10.71 17.84 -3.62
N VAL A 15 -9.87 18.46 -4.45
CA VAL A 15 -9.44 17.89 -5.73
C VAL A 15 -8.38 16.84 -5.45
N LEU A 16 -8.56 15.61 -5.94
CA LEU A 16 -7.56 14.56 -5.89
C LEU A 16 -6.59 14.68 -7.06
N PHE A 17 -7.13 14.82 -8.27
CA PHE A 17 -6.36 15.08 -9.49
C PHE A 17 -7.22 15.73 -10.56
N GLU A 18 -6.55 16.47 -11.46
CA GLU A 18 -7.19 17.16 -12.59
C GLU A 18 -6.27 17.27 -13.80
N ASP A 19 -6.87 17.44 -14.98
CA ASP A 19 -6.18 17.52 -16.29
C ASP A 19 -5.24 16.33 -16.55
N VAL A 20 -5.66 15.12 -16.17
CA VAL A 20 -4.85 13.92 -16.31
C VAL A 20 -5.06 13.31 -17.69
N ASN A 21 -3.96 13.17 -18.44
CA ASN A 21 -3.93 12.56 -19.77
C ASN A 21 -2.81 11.51 -19.79
N LEU A 22 -3.16 10.22 -19.90
CA LEU A 22 -2.22 9.11 -19.79
C LEU A 22 -2.58 7.99 -20.77
N ASN A 23 -1.55 7.24 -21.19
CA ASN A 23 -1.71 6.03 -21.97
C ASN A 23 -0.90 4.89 -21.35
N PHE A 24 -1.54 3.74 -21.16
CA PHE A 24 -0.91 2.51 -20.66
C PHE A 24 -0.89 1.48 -21.79
N THR A 25 0.31 0.99 -22.10
CA THR A 25 0.56 0.13 -23.28
C THR A 25 1.01 -1.27 -22.86
N LYS A 26 0.71 -2.29 -23.69
CA LYS A 26 1.10 -3.69 -23.46
C LYS A 26 2.62 -3.84 -23.26
N GLY A 27 3.02 -4.88 -22.55
CA GLY A 27 4.41 -5.19 -22.24
C GLY A 27 5.03 -4.27 -21.18
N ASN A 28 4.20 -3.53 -20.42
CA ASN A 28 4.70 -2.63 -19.39
C ASN A 28 3.98 -2.82 -18.06
N CYS A 29 4.77 -2.78 -17.00
CA CYS A 29 4.29 -2.71 -15.62
C CYS A 29 4.45 -1.29 -15.07
N TYR A 30 3.34 -0.69 -14.66
CA TYR A 30 3.25 0.68 -14.17
C TYR A 30 3.07 0.68 -12.65
N GLY A 31 4.12 1.07 -11.91
CA GLY A 31 4.04 1.26 -10.46
C GLY A 31 3.34 2.57 -10.11
N VAL A 32 2.18 2.52 -9.50
CA VAL A 32 1.42 3.72 -9.08
C VAL A 32 1.84 4.11 -7.68
N ILE A 33 2.50 5.25 -7.55
CA ILE A 33 3.04 5.74 -6.30
C ILE A 33 2.48 7.13 -5.93
N GLY A 34 2.54 7.47 -4.66
CA GLY A 34 2.05 8.76 -4.16
C GLY A 34 1.88 8.75 -2.65
N ALA A 35 1.64 9.90 -2.05
CA ALA A 35 1.35 10.02 -0.62
C ALA A 35 0.09 9.22 -0.23
N ASN A 36 -0.03 8.83 1.05
CA ASN A 36 -1.27 8.25 1.55
C ASN A 36 -2.41 9.26 1.41
N GLY A 37 -3.54 8.80 0.86
CA GLY A 37 -4.67 9.69 0.54
C GLY A 37 -4.50 10.56 -0.70
N ALA A 38 -3.46 10.35 -1.54
CA ALA A 38 -3.30 11.04 -2.82
C ALA A 38 -4.27 10.56 -3.90
N GLY A 39 -4.97 9.43 -3.67
CA GLY A 39 -5.97 8.90 -4.60
C GLY A 39 -5.49 7.72 -5.45
N LYS A 40 -4.41 7.00 -5.07
CA LYS A 40 -3.88 5.84 -5.80
C LYS A 40 -4.95 4.76 -6.06
N SER A 41 -5.52 4.19 -4.99
CA SER A 41 -6.59 3.18 -5.08
C SER A 41 -7.84 3.74 -5.75
N THR A 42 -8.15 5.02 -5.55
CA THR A 42 -9.26 5.69 -6.23
C THR A 42 -9.02 5.78 -7.74
N PHE A 43 -7.78 6.03 -8.15
CA PHE A 43 -7.40 6.04 -9.57
C PHE A 43 -7.58 4.65 -10.19
N LEU A 44 -7.16 3.57 -9.52
CA LEU A 44 -7.43 2.20 -9.99
C LEU A 44 -8.93 1.92 -10.11
N LYS A 45 -9.76 2.39 -9.16
CA LYS A 45 -11.22 2.24 -9.20
C LYS A 45 -11.87 3.00 -10.36
N ILE A 46 -11.29 4.13 -10.78
CA ILE A 46 -11.75 4.82 -12.00
C ILE A 46 -11.37 4.02 -13.25
N LEU A 47 -10.16 3.49 -13.30
CA LEU A 47 -9.72 2.66 -14.43
C LEU A 47 -10.52 1.37 -14.55
N SER A 48 -10.99 0.80 -13.43
CA SER A 48 -11.88 -0.38 -13.41
C SER A 48 -13.35 -0.06 -13.73
N GLY A 49 -13.73 1.23 -13.77
CA GLY A 49 -15.12 1.65 -13.94
C GLY A 49 -15.97 1.56 -12.67
N GLU A 50 -15.38 1.29 -11.51
CA GLU A 50 -16.10 1.27 -10.22
C GLU A 50 -16.51 2.67 -9.74
N ILE A 51 -15.77 3.70 -10.16
CA ILE A 51 -16.01 5.11 -9.83
C ILE A 51 -16.02 5.92 -11.10
N GLU A 52 -17.08 6.71 -11.31
CA GLU A 52 -17.16 7.67 -12.41
C GLU A 52 -16.38 8.95 -12.05
N PRO A 53 -15.53 9.46 -12.96
CA PRO A 53 -14.83 10.73 -12.76
C PRO A 53 -15.80 11.93 -12.89
N ASN A 54 -15.45 13.07 -12.27
CA ASN A 54 -16.23 14.29 -12.42
C ASN A 54 -16.11 14.89 -13.84
N LYS A 55 -14.98 14.64 -14.52
CA LYS A 55 -14.71 15.07 -15.90
C LYS A 55 -13.74 14.10 -16.55
N GLY A 56 -13.81 14.00 -17.89
CA GLY A 56 -12.91 13.17 -18.69
C GLY A 56 -13.46 11.76 -18.90
N SER A 57 -12.66 10.91 -19.52
CA SER A 57 -13.03 9.53 -19.84
C SER A 57 -11.84 8.58 -19.72
N VAL A 58 -12.16 7.32 -19.46
CA VAL A 58 -11.24 6.18 -19.55
C VAL A 58 -11.72 5.31 -20.70
N GLU A 59 -10.86 5.05 -21.66
CA GLU A 59 -11.14 4.22 -22.81
C GLU A 59 -10.25 2.98 -22.79
N ILE A 60 -10.84 1.80 -22.83
CA ILE A 60 -10.17 0.52 -22.97
C ILE A 60 -10.39 0.02 -24.39
N THR A 61 -9.36 -0.52 -25.03
CA THR A 61 -9.47 -1.11 -26.36
C THR A 61 -10.57 -2.16 -26.39
N PRO A 62 -11.52 -2.10 -27.33
CA PRO A 62 -12.60 -3.06 -27.43
C PRO A 62 -12.07 -4.52 -27.51
N GLY A 63 -12.68 -5.41 -26.74
CA GLY A 63 -12.29 -6.83 -26.67
C GLY A 63 -11.19 -7.15 -25.64
N GLU A 64 -10.52 -6.15 -25.08
CA GLU A 64 -9.54 -6.38 -24.02
C GLU A 64 -10.23 -6.63 -22.67
N ARG A 65 -9.76 -7.65 -21.95
CA ARG A 65 -10.26 -8.05 -20.64
C ARG A 65 -9.48 -7.38 -19.53
N LEU A 66 -10.19 -6.70 -18.64
CA LEU A 66 -9.64 -6.08 -17.45
C LEU A 66 -9.93 -6.95 -16.22
N ALA A 67 -8.93 -7.19 -15.39
CA ALA A 67 -9.05 -7.86 -14.11
C ALA A 67 -8.50 -6.98 -12.97
N VAL A 68 -9.13 -7.10 -11.81
CA VAL A 68 -8.81 -6.29 -10.61
C VAL A 68 -8.62 -7.21 -9.43
N LEU A 69 -7.52 -7.04 -8.68
CA LEU A 69 -7.34 -7.72 -7.40
C LEU A 69 -8.34 -7.17 -6.38
N LYS A 70 -9.26 -8.03 -5.92
CA LYS A 70 -10.27 -7.68 -4.92
C LYS A 70 -9.64 -7.62 -3.53
N GLN A 71 -9.92 -6.55 -2.79
CA GLN A 71 -9.41 -6.37 -1.43
C GLN A 71 -10.31 -7.02 -0.35
N ASN A 72 -11.60 -7.22 -0.67
CA ASN A 72 -12.54 -7.83 0.27
C ASN A 72 -12.39 -9.35 0.26
N GLN A 73 -11.73 -9.89 1.26
CA GLN A 73 -11.46 -11.32 1.41
C GLN A 73 -12.71 -12.16 1.70
N PHE A 74 -13.80 -11.53 2.14
CA PHE A 74 -15.05 -12.20 2.54
C PHE A 74 -16.13 -12.20 1.44
N GLN A 75 -15.83 -11.59 0.29
CA GLN A 75 -16.80 -11.45 -0.80
C GLN A 75 -17.25 -12.81 -1.36
N PHE A 76 -16.40 -13.82 -1.30
CA PHE A 76 -16.58 -15.14 -1.89
C PHE A 76 -16.68 -16.25 -0.85
N ASP A 77 -17.00 -15.93 0.41
CA ASP A 77 -16.98 -16.89 1.52
C ASP A 77 -17.86 -18.14 1.30
N GLU A 78 -18.95 -18.02 0.55
CA GLU A 78 -19.86 -19.12 0.22
C GLU A 78 -19.49 -19.89 -1.06
N GLU A 79 -18.40 -19.50 -1.74
CA GLU A 79 -17.93 -20.14 -2.97
C GLU A 79 -16.80 -21.13 -2.70
N LEU A 80 -16.65 -22.14 -3.57
CA LEU A 80 -15.50 -23.03 -3.55
C LEU A 80 -14.23 -22.27 -4.00
N VAL A 81 -13.09 -22.64 -3.43
CA VAL A 81 -11.78 -22.05 -3.76
C VAL A 81 -11.52 -22.10 -5.27
N LEU A 82 -11.71 -23.27 -5.89
CA LEU A 82 -11.47 -23.46 -7.32
C LEU A 82 -12.44 -22.61 -8.17
N ASN A 83 -13.72 -22.58 -7.82
CA ASN A 83 -14.72 -21.74 -8.48
C ASN A 83 -14.38 -20.26 -8.37
N THR A 84 -13.93 -19.81 -7.20
CA THR A 84 -13.51 -18.43 -6.96
C THR A 84 -12.42 -18.00 -7.95
N VAL A 85 -11.43 -18.87 -8.22
CA VAL A 85 -10.40 -18.57 -9.23
C VAL A 85 -11.01 -18.44 -10.63
N MET A 86 -11.85 -19.41 -11.05
CA MET A 86 -12.49 -19.39 -12.38
C MET A 86 -13.42 -18.18 -12.58
N MET A 87 -14.04 -17.64 -11.52
CA MET A 87 -14.82 -16.40 -11.56
C MET A 87 -13.99 -15.18 -12.00
N GLY A 88 -12.66 -15.25 -11.92
CA GLY A 88 -11.75 -14.24 -12.47
C GLY A 88 -11.92 -14.01 -13.97
N HIS A 89 -12.40 -15.03 -14.69
CA HIS A 89 -12.77 -14.91 -16.10
C HIS A 89 -14.30 -14.91 -16.26
N SER A 90 -14.92 -13.73 -16.09
CA SER A 90 -16.39 -13.57 -16.00
C SER A 90 -17.16 -14.20 -17.16
N LYS A 91 -16.68 -14.04 -18.43
CA LYS A 91 -17.33 -14.64 -19.61
C LYS A 91 -17.28 -16.18 -19.54
N LEU A 92 -16.13 -16.74 -19.20
CA LEU A 92 -15.97 -18.20 -19.03
C LEU A 92 -16.90 -18.73 -17.95
N TRP A 93 -16.93 -18.06 -16.79
CA TRP A 93 -17.78 -18.46 -15.67
C TRP A 93 -19.27 -18.39 -16.01
N ALA A 94 -19.69 -17.34 -16.69
CA ALA A 94 -21.09 -17.20 -17.14
C ALA A 94 -21.50 -18.33 -18.09
N ILE A 95 -20.67 -18.65 -19.09
CA ILE A 95 -20.91 -19.75 -20.03
C ILE A 95 -20.93 -21.10 -19.29
N ALA A 96 -20.00 -21.32 -18.37
CA ALA A 96 -19.97 -22.56 -17.59
C ALA A 96 -21.25 -22.75 -16.78
N LYS A 97 -21.74 -21.70 -16.11
CA LYS A 97 -22.98 -21.74 -15.32
C LYS A 97 -24.24 -21.89 -16.19
N GLU A 98 -24.30 -21.22 -17.33
CA GLU A 98 -25.42 -21.36 -18.26
C GLU A 98 -25.49 -22.78 -18.83
N ARG A 99 -24.34 -23.37 -19.20
CA ARG A 99 -24.24 -24.76 -19.64
C ARG A 99 -24.75 -25.72 -18.55
N GLU A 100 -24.25 -25.57 -17.30
CA GLU A 100 -24.67 -26.39 -16.16
C GLU A 100 -26.20 -26.31 -15.96
N THR A 101 -26.77 -25.11 -16.07
CA THR A 101 -28.21 -24.88 -15.93
C THR A 101 -29.02 -25.56 -17.04
N ILE A 102 -28.60 -25.43 -18.29
CA ILE A 102 -29.29 -26.02 -19.44
C ILE A 102 -29.24 -27.55 -19.38
N TYR A 103 -28.08 -28.13 -19.06
CA TYR A 103 -27.96 -29.60 -18.95
C TYR A 103 -28.69 -30.20 -17.73
N ALA A 104 -29.02 -29.38 -16.73
CA ALA A 104 -29.80 -29.79 -15.57
C ALA A 104 -31.34 -29.74 -15.80
N LEU A 105 -31.80 -29.23 -16.94
CA LEU A 105 -33.24 -29.15 -17.25
C LEU A 105 -33.84 -30.54 -17.38
N ALA A 106 -34.98 -30.79 -16.71
CA ALA A 106 -35.70 -32.04 -16.81
C ALA A 106 -36.42 -32.19 -18.15
N ASP A 107 -36.90 -31.09 -18.73
CA ASP A 107 -37.55 -31.00 -20.03
C ASP A 107 -36.64 -30.23 -21.01
N PHE A 108 -35.79 -30.97 -21.71
CA PHE A 108 -34.80 -30.43 -22.67
C PHE A 108 -35.46 -30.19 -24.05
N THR A 109 -35.57 -28.96 -24.47
CA THR A 109 -36.20 -28.58 -25.75
C THR A 109 -35.19 -28.51 -26.90
N GLU A 110 -35.69 -28.41 -28.17
CA GLU A 110 -34.82 -28.20 -29.33
C GLU A 110 -34.08 -26.87 -29.29
N GLU A 111 -34.69 -25.81 -28.71
CA GLU A 111 -34.05 -24.51 -28.49
C GLU A 111 -32.92 -24.62 -27.46
N ASP A 112 -33.13 -25.39 -26.39
CA ASP A 112 -32.08 -25.65 -25.40
C ASP A 112 -30.91 -26.41 -26.03
N GLY A 113 -31.20 -27.33 -26.95
CA GLY A 113 -30.17 -28.08 -27.70
C GLY A 113 -29.31 -27.19 -28.61
N MET A 114 -29.95 -26.25 -29.32
CA MET A 114 -29.21 -25.25 -30.12
C MET A 114 -28.37 -24.33 -29.24
N ARG A 115 -28.94 -23.82 -28.16
CA ARG A 115 -28.22 -22.97 -27.20
C ARG A 115 -27.06 -23.70 -26.54
N ALA A 116 -27.23 -24.94 -26.13
CA ALA A 116 -26.17 -25.77 -25.60
C ALA A 116 -25.01 -25.93 -26.60
N GLY A 117 -25.34 -26.16 -27.89
CA GLY A 117 -24.33 -26.25 -28.95
C GLY A 117 -23.50 -24.96 -29.15
N GLU A 118 -24.17 -23.79 -29.11
CA GLU A 118 -23.46 -22.49 -29.14
C GLU A 118 -22.54 -22.33 -27.92
N LEU A 119 -23.06 -22.61 -26.73
CA LEU A 119 -22.26 -22.51 -25.49
C LEU A 119 -21.08 -23.47 -25.46
N GLU A 120 -21.22 -24.69 -26.02
CA GLU A 120 -20.09 -25.62 -26.14
C GLU A 120 -19.00 -25.07 -27.06
N ALA A 121 -19.37 -24.48 -28.20
CA ALA A 121 -18.42 -23.85 -29.09
C ALA A 121 -17.70 -22.67 -28.42
N ASP A 122 -18.44 -21.75 -27.80
CA ASP A 122 -17.88 -20.62 -27.07
C ASP A 122 -16.99 -21.07 -25.92
N PHE A 123 -17.42 -22.09 -25.16
CA PHE A 123 -16.67 -22.66 -24.04
C PHE A 123 -15.33 -23.24 -24.49
N GLY A 124 -15.35 -23.98 -25.62
CA GLY A 124 -14.11 -24.52 -26.21
C GLY A 124 -13.17 -23.43 -26.71
N GLU A 125 -13.70 -22.37 -27.35
CA GLU A 125 -12.89 -21.26 -27.88
C GLU A 125 -12.14 -20.49 -26.78
N ILE A 126 -12.76 -20.32 -25.60
CA ILE A 126 -12.14 -19.60 -24.47
C ILE A 126 -11.36 -20.48 -23.50
N GLY A 127 -11.05 -21.76 -23.89
CA GLY A 127 -10.28 -22.67 -23.07
C GLY A 127 -11.04 -23.25 -21.87
N GLY A 128 -12.37 -23.31 -21.94
CA GLY A 128 -13.22 -23.75 -20.82
C GLY A 128 -12.93 -25.19 -20.35
N TYR A 129 -12.54 -26.09 -21.26
CA TYR A 129 -12.24 -27.49 -20.90
C TYR A 129 -10.97 -27.66 -20.05
N THR A 130 -10.03 -26.72 -20.11
CA THR A 130 -8.80 -26.73 -19.29
C THR A 130 -8.89 -25.82 -18.08
N ALA A 131 -9.94 -25.00 -17.97
CA ALA A 131 -10.08 -23.93 -16.98
C ALA A 131 -9.92 -24.43 -15.53
N GLU A 132 -10.49 -25.59 -15.20
CA GLU A 132 -10.39 -26.19 -13.87
C GLU A 132 -8.95 -26.64 -13.55
N SER A 133 -8.27 -27.28 -14.52
CA SER A 133 -6.88 -27.72 -14.35
C SER A 133 -5.92 -26.54 -14.31
N ASP A 134 -6.18 -25.49 -15.09
CA ASP A 134 -5.39 -24.27 -15.11
C ASP A 134 -5.53 -23.50 -13.77
N ALA A 135 -6.76 -23.41 -13.24
CA ALA A 135 -7.02 -22.85 -11.93
C ALA A 135 -6.34 -23.63 -10.80
N ALA A 136 -6.40 -24.97 -10.84
CA ALA A 136 -5.73 -25.84 -9.86
C ALA A 136 -4.20 -25.69 -9.94
N THR A 137 -3.63 -25.62 -11.13
CA THR A 137 -2.19 -25.40 -11.36
C THR A 137 -1.77 -24.06 -10.76
N LEU A 138 -2.52 -22.99 -11.03
CA LEU A 138 -2.24 -21.65 -10.53
C LEU A 138 -2.32 -21.57 -8.99
N LEU A 139 -3.32 -22.22 -8.39
CA LEU A 139 -3.44 -22.34 -6.94
C LEU A 139 -2.21 -23.06 -6.34
N GLY A 140 -1.78 -24.17 -6.95
CA GLY A 140 -0.59 -24.89 -6.53
C GLY A 140 0.69 -24.03 -6.59
N GLN A 141 0.87 -23.24 -7.66
CA GLN A 141 1.99 -22.29 -7.78
C GLN A 141 1.98 -21.22 -6.70
N LEU A 142 0.81 -20.79 -6.25
CA LEU A 142 0.62 -19.84 -5.15
C LEU A 142 0.63 -20.53 -3.77
N GLY A 143 0.96 -21.82 -3.69
CA GLY A 143 1.09 -22.57 -2.44
C GLY A 143 -0.24 -22.88 -1.75
N VAL A 144 -1.34 -22.93 -2.51
CA VAL A 144 -2.64 -23.44 -2.04
C VAL A 144 -2.72 -24.90 -2.41
N THR A 145 -2.65 -25.80 -1.42
CA THR A 145 -2.63 -27.26 -1.63
C THR A 145 -3.98 -27.79 -2.11
N GLU A 146 -3.96 -28.94 -2.82
CA GLU A 146 -5.15 -29.55 -3.42
C GLU A 146 -6.28 -29.84 -2.40
N GLU A 147 -5.94 -30.06 -1.14
CA GLU A 147 -6.90 -30.31 -0.06
C GLU A 147 -7.89 -29.15 0.13
N TYR A 148 -7.48 -27.90 -0.21
CA TYR A 148 -8.31 -26.71 -0.10
C TYR A 148 -9.12 -26.40 -1.36
N HIS A 149 -8.80 -27.00 -2.53
CA HIS A 149 -9.41 -26.61 -3.80
C HIS A 149 -10.95 -26.78 -3.81
N GLN A 150 -11.44 -27.81 -3.11
CA GLN A 150 -12.88 -28.12 -2.99
C GLN A 150 -13.49 -27.60 -1.68
N SER A 151 -12.74 -26.83 -0.88
CA SER A 151 -13.23 -26.21 0.36
C SER A 151 -13.95 -24.90 0.03
N LEU A 152 -14.86 -24.47 0.92
CA LEU A 152 -15.43 -23.13 0.83
C LEU A 152 -14.39 -22.08 1.24
N MET A 153 -14.46 -20.90 0.63
CA MET A 153 -13.56 -19.79 0.96
C MET A 153 -13.61 -19.40 2.45
N LYS A 154 -14.77 -19.51 3.11
CA LYS A 154 -14.88 -19.25 4.55
C LYS A 154 -14.08 -20.22 5.43
N ASP A 155 -13.88 -21.46 4.97
CA ASP A 155 -13.27 -22.53 5.75
C ASP A 155 -11.74 -22.55 5.63
N ILE A 156 -11.16 -21.75 4.73
CA ILE A 156 -9.70 -21.68 4.55
C ILE A 156 -9.08 -20.54 5.38
N PRO A 157 -7.81 -20.66 5.78
CA PRO A 157 -7.07 -19.60 6.49
C PRO A 157 -7.00 -18.29 5.69
N SER A 158 -7.04 -17.15 6.38
CA SER A 158 -7.05 -15.81 5.75
C SER A 158 -5.83 -15.55 4.85
N ASN A 159 -4.65 -16.07 5.19
CA ASN A 159 -3.47 -15.97 4.35
C ASN A 159 -3.60 -16.72 3.01
N LEU A 160 -4.37 -17.82 2.98
CA LEU A 160 -4.68 -18.53 1.74
C LEU A 160 -5.78 -17.82 0.93
N LYS A 161 -6.75 -17.14 1.59
CA LYS A 161 -7.76 -16.33 0.89
C LYS A 161 -7.13 -15.28 0.00
N VAL A 162 -6.09 -14.58 0.49
CA VAL A 162 -5.36 -13.56 -0.30
C VAL A 162 -4.74 -14.18 -1.55
N ARG A 163 -4.15 -15.36 -1.44
CA ARG A 163 -3.54 -16.07 -2.58
C ARG A 163 -4.59 -16.54 -3.59
N VAL A 164 -5.75 -17.00 -3.13
CA VAL A 164 -6.87 -17.37 -4.01
C VAL A 164 -7.40 -16.15 -4.76
N LEU A 165 -7.54 -14.98 -4.11
CA LEU A 165 -7.96 -13.75 -4.77
C LEU A 165 -6.92 -13.24 -5.77
N LEU A 166 -5.64 -13.43 -5.48
CA LEU A 166 -4.58 -13.15 -6.44
C LEU A 166 -4.67 -14.08 -7.65
N ALA A 167 -4.85 -15.40 -7.42
CA ALA A 167 -5.10 -16.37 -8.49
C ALA A 167 -6.32 -15.96 -9.35
N GLN A 168 -7.43 -15.58 -8.71
CA GLN A 168 -8.62 -15.07 -9.39
C GLN A 168 -8.31 -13.88 -10.32
N ALA A 169 -7.52 -12.90 -9.85
CA ALA A 169 -7.21 -11.71 -10.62
C ALA A 169 -6.36 -12.03 -11.87
N ILE A 170 -5.43 -12.96 -11.78
CA ILE A 170 -4.51 -13.31 -12.88
C ILE A 170 -5.03 -14.45 -13.77
N PHE A 171 -6.10 -15.13 -13.34
CA PHE A 171 -6.65 -16.28 -14.08
C PHE A 171 -7.07 -15.95 -15.51
N GLY A 172 -6.68 -16.81 -16.44
CA GLY A 172 -6.98 -16.64 -17.86
C GLY A 172 -6.22 -15.51 -18.54
N ASN A 173 -5.10 -15.03 -17.96
CA ASN A 173 -4.19 -14.03 -18.54
C ASN A 173 -4.88 -12.76 -19.07
N PRO A 174 -5.43 -11.89 -18.20
CA PRO A 174 -6.15 -10.68 -18.61
C PRO A 174 -5.24 -9.73 -19.40
N ASP A 175 -5.83 -8.96 -20.36
CA ASP A 175 -5.10 -7.94 -21.13
C ASP A 175 -4.69 -6.73 -20.28
N ILE A 176 -5.42 -6.50 -19.18
CA ILE A 176 -5.18 -5.41 -18.24
C ILE A 176 -5.34 -5.95 -16.82
N LEU A 177 -4.29 -5.83 -16.02
CA LEU A 177 -4.26 -6.29 -14.64
C LEU A 177 -4.06 -5.11 -13.69
N LEU A 178 -5.02 -4.88 -12.79
CA LEU A 178 -4.97 -3.84 -11.77
C LEU A 178 -4.77 -4.48 -10.39
N LEU A 179 -3.65 -4.18 -9.76
CA LEU A 179 -3.25 -4.73 -8.47
C LEU A 179 -3.11 -3.60 -7.43
N ASP A 180 -3.90 -3.65 -6.37
CA ASP A 180 -3.78 -2.70 -5.25
C ASP A 180 -3.22 -3.42 -4.02
N GLU A 181 -1.96 -3.09 -3.66
CA GLU A 181 -1.17 -3.68 -2.58
C GLU A 181 -1.11 -5.22 -2.63
N PRO A 182 -0.68 -5.84 -3.76
CA PRO A 182 -0.75 -7.29 -3.93
C PRO A 182 0.21 -8.08 -3.03
N THR A 183 1.20 -7.45 -2.44
CA THR A 183 2.17 -8.08 -1.53
C THR A 183 1.67 -8.21 -0.10
N ASN A 184 0.58 -7.51 0.26
CA ASN A 184 0.06 -7.54 1.62
C ASN A 184 -0.52 -8.91 1.98
N GLY A 185 -0.05 -9.48 3.10
CA GLY A 185 -0.49 -10.80 3.58
C GLY A 185 0.13 -11.99 2.84
N LEU A 186 1.04 -11.76 1.91
CA LEU A 186 1.83 -12.81 1.27
C LEU A 186 3.14 -13.06 2.01
N ASP A 187 3.63 -14.29 1.96
CA ASP A 187 4.97 -14.61 2.42
C ASP A 187 6.02 -14.30 1.34
N ILE A 188 7.30 -14.33 1.72
CA ILE A 188 8.42 -13.98 0.85
C ILE A 188 8.55 -14.90 -0.39
N GLU A 189 8.17 -16.19 -0.27
CA GLU A 189 8.21 -17.14 -1.39
C GLU A 189 7.15 -16.78 -2.43
N THR A 190 5.92 -16.48 -1.97
CA THR A 190 4.81 -16.07 -2.83
C THR A 190 5.06 -14.70 -3.46
N ILE A 191 5.69 -13.75 -2.73
CA ILE A 191 6.11 -12.45 -3.30
C ILE A 191 7.14 -12.68 -4.42
N GLY A 192 8.16 -13.51 -4.19
CA GLY A 192 9.16 -13.83 -5.22
C GLY A 192 8.55 -14.51 -6.45
N TRP A 193 7.54 -15.37 -6.26
CA TRP A 193 6.79 -15.93 -7.37
C TRP A 193 6.03 -14.85 -8.17
N LEU A 194 5.36 -13.93 -7.46
CA LEU A 194 4.62 -12.82 -8.08
C LEU A 194 5.55 -11.87 -8.84
N GLU A 195 6.73 -11.57 -8.30
CA GLU A 195 7.75 -10.75 -8.98
C GLU A 195 8.14 -11.38 -10.32
N ASN A 196 8.46 -12.67 -10.34
CA ASN A 196 8.82 -13.39 -11.57
C ASN A 196 7.65 -13.42 -12.56
N PHE A 197 6.43 -13.72 -12.10
CA PHE A 197 5.23 -13.71 -12.92
C PHE A 197 4.98 -12.36 -13.60
N LEU A 198 5.06 -11.26 -12.84
CA LEU A 198 4.83 -9.92 -13.38
C LEU A 198 5.97 -9.42 -14.26
N ALA A 199 7.21 -9.84 -14.03
CA ALA A 199 8.34 -9.50 -14.89
C ALA A 199 8.23 -10.13 -16.30
N GLU A 200 7.59 -11.28 -16.41
CA GLU A 200 7.34 -12.00 -17.66
C GLU A 200 5.98 -11.64 -18.30
N TYR A 201 5.17 -10.81 -17.64
CA TYR A 201 3.81 -10.52 -18.08
C TYR A 201 3.78 -9.61 -19.31
N GLU A 202 3.28 -10.13 -20.44
CA GLU A 202 3.31 -9.42 -21.73
C GLU A 202 2.20 -8.37 -21.91
N ASN A 203 1.21 -8.34 -21.03
CA ASN A 203 0.08 -7.42 -21.11
C ASN A 203 0.30 -6.15 -20.26
N VAL A 204 -0.76 -5.38 -20.00
CA VAL A 204 -0.69 -4.15 -19.19
C VAL A 204 -0.86 -4.49 -17.72
N VAL A 205 0.06 -4.06 -16.88
CA VAL A 205 -0.06 -4.14 -15.42
C VAL A 205 -0.02 -2.76 -14.81
N LEU A 206 -0.96 -2.45 -13.92
CA LEU A 206 -0.86 -1.32 -13.00
C LEU A 206 -0.85 -1.86 -11.58
N VAL A 207 0.19 -1.53 -10.83
CA VAL A 207 0.36 -1.98 -9.45
C VAL A 207 0.54 -0.79 -8.51
N VAL A 208 -0.27 -0.73 -7.47
CA VAL A 208 -0.03 0.14 -6.30
C VAL A 208 0.70 -0.70 -5.28
N SER A 209 1.86 -0.27 -4.82
CA SER A 209 2.57 -0.89 -3.70
C SER A 209 3.38 0.12 -2.91
N HIS A 210 3.56 -0.16 -1.63
CA HIS A 210 4.49 0.56 -0.76
C HIS A 210 5.85 -0.15 -0.64
N ASP A 211 5.96 -1.36 -1.17
CA ASP A 211 7.22 -2.12 -1.21
C ASP A 211 8.10 -1.64 -2.38
N ARG A 212 9.20 -0.98 -2.01
CA ARG A 212 10.15 -0.42 -3.00
C ARG A 212 10.90 -1.51 -3.74
N HIS A 213 11.24 -2.62 -3.06
CA HIS A 213 11.95 -3.74 -3.67
C HIS A 213 11.07 -4.38 -4.74
N PHE A 214 9.83 -4.65 -4.41
CA PHE A 214 8.85 -5.16 -5.34
C PHE A 214 8.67 -4.25 -6.57
N LEU A 215 8.51 -2.92 -6.35
CA LEU A 215 8.40 -1.97 -7.46
C LEU A 215 9.64 -1.92 -8.33
N ASP A 216 10.84 -2.07 -7.74
CA ASP A 216 12.09 -2.12 -8.51
C ASP A 216 12.23 -3.40 -9.32
N ALA A 217 11.71 -4.52 -8.80
CA ALA A 217 11.77 -5.82 -9.48
C ALA A 217 10.82 -5.89 -10.69
N VAL A 218 9.59 -5.34 -10.57
CA VAL A 218 8.54 -5.58 -11.57
C VAL A 218 8.24 -4.39 -12.48
N CYS A 219 8.48 -3.13 -12.05
CA CYS A 219 8.03 -1.97 -12.79
C CYS A 219 8.99 -1.53 -13.89
N THR A 220 8.43 -1.30 -15.09
CA THR A 220 9.10 -0.63 -16.22
C THR A 220 8.86 0.88 -16.22
N HIS A 221 7.78 1.32 -15.60
CA HIS A 221 7.36 2.71 -15.52
C HIS A 221 6.81 3.03 -14.13
N ILE A 222 7.00 4.27 -13.68
CA ILE A 222 6.42 4.79 -12.45
C ILE A 222 5.36 5.85 -12.79
N THR A 223 4.16 5.64 -12.30
CA THR A 223 3.02 6.56 -12.36
C THR A 223 2.92 7.31 -11.04
N ASP A 224 3.39 8.54 -11.04
CA ASP A 224 3.50 9.39 -9.85
C ASP A 224 2.23 10.24 -9.66
N VAL A 225 1.53 10.01 -8.54
CA VAL A 225 0.35 10.77 -8.10
C VAL A 225 0.78 11.80 -7.06
N ASP A 226 1.04 13.04 -7.50
CA ASP A 226 1.44 14.14 -6.61
C ASP A 226 0.89 15.48 -7.13
N ARG A 227 0.64 16.43 -6.22
CA ARG A 227 0.21 17.81 -6.54
C ARG A 227 -1.01 17.85 -7.47
N GLN A 228 -2.00 17.00 -7.21
CA GLN A 228 -3.23 16.88 -8.02
C GLN A 228 -2.98 16.53 -9.50
N LYS A 229 -1.82 16.05 -9.82
CA LYS A 229 -1.44 15.58 -11.17
C LYS A 229 -1.00 14.13 -11.11
N ILE A 230 -1.13 13.46 -12.24
CA ILE A 230 -0.59 12.11 -12.42
C ILE A 230 0.35 12.14 -13.61
N LYS A 231 1.59 11.67 -13.42
CA LYS A 231 2.62 11.67 -14.46
C LYS A 231 3.26 10.30 -14.55
N ILE A 232 3.57 9.86 -15.78
CA ILE A 232 4.31 8.62 -16.02
C ILE A 232 5.78 8.95 -16.27
N PHE A 233 6.66 8.18 -15.62
CA PHE A 233 8.10 8.23 -15.80
C PHE A 233 8.58 6.85 -16.24
N THR A 234 9.47 6.79 -17.21
CA THR A 234 10.12 5.55 -17.65
C THR A 234 11.20 5.16 -16.66
N GLY A 235 11.27 3.87 -16.33
CA GLY A 235 12.23 3.32 -15.36
C GLY A 235 11.53 2.79 -14.10
N ASN A 236 12.29 2.10 -13.25
CA ASN A 236 11.84 1.54 -11.99
C ASN A 236 11.78 2.59 -10.86
N TYR A 237 11.42 2.17 -9.64
CA TYR A 237 11.26 3.06 -8.50
C TYR A 237 12.58 3.78 -8.12
N THR A 238 13.70 3.08 -8.08
CA THR A 238 15.01 3.66 -7.72
C THR A 238 15.42 4.71 -8.73
N PHE A 239 15.31 4.44 -10.03
CA PHE A 239 15.61 5.42 -11.08
C PHE A 239 14.72 6.66 -10.99
N TRP A 240 13.41 6.47 -10.79
CA TRP A 240 12.48 7.58 -10.58
C TRP A 240 12.87 8.41 -9.35
N TYR A 241 13.19 7.75 -8.22
CA TYR A 241 13.54 8.43 -6.98
C TYR A 241 14.80 9.30 -7.13
N GLU A 242 15.87 8.75 -7.70
CA GLU A 242 17.13 9.48 -7.94
C GLU A 242 16.92 10.65 -8.89
N SER A 243 16.20 10.42 -10.01
CA SER A 243 15.86 11.46 -10.98
C SER A 243 15.03 12.59 -10.38
N SER A 244 14.03 12.24 -9.54
CA SER A 244 13.19 13.22 -8.86
C SER A 244 13.97 14.07 -7.86
N GLN A 245 14.91 13.47 -7.11
CA GLN A 245 15.81 14.17 -6.19
C GLN A 245 16.74 15.12 -6.93
N LEU A 246 17.30 14.68 -8.06
CA LEU A 246 18.16 15.51 -8.89
C LEU A 246 17.41 16.72 -9.45
N MET A 247 16.21 16.49 -10.00
CA MET A 247 15.33 17.58 -10.47
C MET A 247 15.01 18.58 -9.37
N ALA A 248 14.64 18.11 -8.18
CA ALA A 248 14.32 18.98 -7.04
C ALA A 248 15.52 19.84 -6.64
N ARG A 249 16.74 19.28 -6.61
CA ARG A 249 17.98 20.03 -6.34
C ARG A 249 18.25 21.09 -7.43
N GLN A 250 18.14 20.71 -8.71
CA GLN A 250 18.37 21.65 -9.83
C GLN A 250 17.39 22.83 -9.80
N ILE A 251 16.11 22.59 -9.51
CA ILE A 251 15.10 23.65 -9.39
C ILE A 251 15.41 24.54 -8.17
N SER A 252 15.77 23.95 -7.03
CA SER A 252 16.16 24.69 -5.83
C SER A 252 17.36 25.61 -6.10
N ASP A 253 18.41 25.09 -6.73
CA ASP A 253 19.61 25.86 -7.09
C ASP A 253 19.31 26.97 -8.09
N LYS A 254 18.46 26.71 -9.08
CA LYS A 254 17.97 27.71 -10.04
C LYS A 254 17.18 28.81 -9.33
N ASN A 255 16.28 28.46 -8.44
CA ASN A 255 15.48 29.41 -7.68
C ASN A 255 16.34 30.27 -6.77
N LYS A 256 17.32 29.68 -6.07
CA LYS A 256 18.28 30.42 -5.26
C LYS A 256 19.04 31.45 -6.09
N LYS A 257 19.59 31.05 -7.25
CA LYS A 257 20.28 31.97 -8.17
C LYS A 257 19.36 33.07 -8.70
N THR A 258 18.08 32.75 -8.93
CA THR A 258 17.09 33.74 -9.39
C THR A 258 16.72 34.71 -8.27
N GLU A 259 16.59 34.27 -7.03
CA GLU A 259 16.32 35.10 -5.87
C GLU A 259 17.51 36.03 -5.55
N ASP A 260 18.75 35.52 -5.60
CA ASP A 260 19.96 36.33 -5.47
C ASP A 260 20.01 37.45 -6.52
N LYS A 261 19.66 37.15 -7.78
CA LYS A 261 19.55 38.13 -8.86
C LYS A 261 18.43 39.15 -8.61
N ARG A 262 17.30 38.67 -8.13
CA ARG A 262 16.12 39.48 -7.79
C ARG A 262 16.48 40.48 -6.68
N GLN A 263 17.11 39.99 -5.60
CA GLN A 263 17.55 40.82 -4.49
C GLN A 263 18.57 41.89 -4.95
N ALA A 264 19.55 41.50 -5.77
CA ALA A 264 20.54 42.44 -6.34
C ALA A 264 19.88 43.55 -7.19
N LEU A 265 18.81 43.22 -7.96
CA LEU A 265 18.06 44.17 -8.75
C LEU A 265 17.23 45.10 -7.86
N ILE A 266 16.61 44.59 -6.81
CA ILE A 266 15.85 45.38 -5.82
C ILE A 266 16.78 46.37 -5.12
N ASP A 267 17.94 45.92 -4.63
CA ASP A 267 18.92 46.75 -3.97
C ASP A 267 19.48 47.87 -4.89
N PHE A 268 19.72 47.54 -6.17
CA PHE A 268 20.12 48.52 -7.15
C PHE A 268 19.05 49.58 -7.40
N ILE A 269 17.79 49.14 -7.60
CA ILE A 269 16.64 50.03 -7.83
C ILE A 269 16.47 50.95 -6.62
N ALA A 270 16.52 50.40 -5.38
CA ALA A 270 16.38 51.20 -4.15
C ALA A 270 17.47 52.30 -4.02
N ARG A 271 18.74 51.95 -4.36
CA ARG A 271 19.88 52.93 -4.27
C ARG A 271 19.84 54.00 -5.33
N PHE A 272 19.31 53.74 -6.52
CA PHE A 272 19.46 54.63 -7.66
C PHE A 272 18.16 55.19 -8.24
N SER A 273 16.99 54.82 -7.68
CA SER A 273 15.67 55.31 -8.12
C SER A 273 15.52 56.84 -8.06
N ALA A 274 16.13 57.46 -7.07
CA ALA A 274 16.08 58.95 -6.86
C ALA A 274 17.13 59.71 -7.64
N ASN A 275 18.06 59.04 -8.33
CA ASN A 275 19.16 59.71 -9.01
C ASN A 275 18.83 59.95 -10.51
N ALA A 276 18.67 61.20 -10.92
CA ALA A 276 18.24 61.61 -12.27
C ALA A 276 19.14 61.05 -13.38
N SER A 277 20.48 60.96 -13.15
CA SER A 277 21.43 60.44 -14.14
C SER A 277 21.35 58.91 -14.35
N LYS A 278 20.85 58.16 -13.37
CA LYS A 278 20.72 56.70 -13.40
C LYS A 278 19.27 56.18 -13.54
N SER A 279 18.28 57.11 -13.63
CA SER A 279 16.87 56.80 -13.74
C SER A 279 16.53 55.86 -14.90
N LYS A 280 17.13 56.05 -16.07
CA LYS A 280 16.97 55.12 -17.22
C LYS A 280 17.45 53.69 -16.91
N GLN A 281 18.57 53.57 -16.18
CA GLN A 281 19.09 52.26 -15.77
C GLN A 281 18.22 51.59 -14.72
N ALA A 282 17.68 52.36 -13.75
CA ALA A 282 16.74 51.86 -12.76
C ALA A 282 15.43 51.35 -13.40
N THR A 283 14.90 52.09 -14.40
CA THR A 283 13.71 51.67 -15.19
C THR A 283 13.97 50.39 -16.00
N SER A 284 15.15 50.27 -16.65
CA SER A 284 15.52 49.05 -17.36
C SER A 284 15.63 47.85 -16.41
N ARG A 285 16.19 48.03 -15.22
CA ARG A 285 16.31 46.96 -14.20
C ARG A 285 14.99 46.61 -13.56
N LYS A 286 14.03 47.57 -13.44
CA LYS A 286 12.68 47.29 -13.02
C LYS A 286 11.96 46.38 -14.02
N LYS A 287 12.10 46.64 -15.33
CA LYS A 287 11.57 45.75 -16.39
C LYS A 287 12.23 44.37 -16.39
N ALA A 288 13.53 44.30 -16.04
CA ALA A 288 14.22 43.02 -15.89
C ALA A 288 13.71 42.25 -14.65
N LEU A 289 13.42 42.93 -13.55
CA LEU A 289 12.82 42.34 -12.33
C LEU A 289 11.41 41.77 -12.61
N GLU A 290 10.60 42.49 -13.37
CA GLU A 290 9.26 42.06 -13.78
C GLU A 290 9.26 40.79 -14.68
N LYS A 291 10.37 40.54 -15.39
CA LYS A 291 10.58 39.37 -16.25
C LYS A 291 11.17 38.17 -15.51
N LEU A 292 11.68 38.35 -14.29
CA LEU A 292 12.21 37.25 -13.48
C LEU A 292 11.03 36.47 -12.87
N SER A 293 10.73 35.32 -13.44
CA SER A 293 9.85 34.32 -12.82
C SER A 293 10.69 33.39 -11.95
N ILE A 294 10.28 33.20 -10.72
CA ILE A 294 10.74 32.10 -9.88
C ILE A 294 9.84 30.92 -10.26
N ASP A 295 10.46 29.79 -10.63
CA ASP A 295 9.69 28.58 -10.82
C ASP A 295 9.10 28.19 -9.45
N GLU A 296 7.79 28.37 -9.29
CA GLU A 296 7.12 27.95 -8.06
C GLU A 296 7.29 26.43 -7.93
N ILE A 297 8.12 26.01 -6.98
CA ILE A 297 8.13 24.63 -6.53
C ILE A 297 6.88 24.47 -5.68
N GLU A 298 5.78 24.01 -6.27
CA GLU A 298 4.65 23.57 -5.48
C GLU A 298 5.16 22.52 -4.48
N PRO A 299 4.94 22.68 -3.18
CA PRO A 299 5.40 21.71 -2.21
C PRO A 299 4.76 20.36 -2.48
N SER A 300 5.57 19.31 -2.57
CA SER A 300 5.04 17.94 -2.71
C SER A 300 4.18 17.60 -1.49
N TYR A 301 3.07 16.90 -1.72
CA TYR A 301 2.24 16.35 -0.64
C TYR A 301 2.91 15.20 0.10
N ARG A 302 4.08 14.73 -0.38
CA ARG A 302 4.88 13.71 0.29
C ARG A 302 5.56 14.28 1.51
N LYS A 303 4.89 14.15 2.63
CA LYS A 303 5.47 14.42 3.96
C LYS A 303 5.82 13.08 4.60
N TYR A 304 7.01 13.00 5.16
CA TYR A 304 7.47 11.82 5.89
C TYR A 304 7.28 12.06 7.39
N PRO A 305 6.72 11.07 8.13
CA PRO A 305 6.64 11.17 9.58
C PRO A 305 8.04 11.19 10.19
N GLY A 306 8.21 11.96 11.25
CA GLY A 306 9.46 12.05 12.00
C GLY A 306 9.55 10.98 13.08
N ILE A 307 9.86 9.74 12.70
CA ILE A 307 10.01 8.63 13.63
C ILE A 307 11.38 8.70 14.29
N ILE A 308 11.42 9.14 15.55
CA ILE A 308 12.64 9.31 16.33
C ILE A 308 12.43 8.69 17.71
N PHE A 309 13.02 7.52 17.93
CA PHE A 309 13.00 6.88 19.22
C PHE A 309 14.19 7.35 20.08
N GLN A 310 13.89 7.75 21.30
CA GLN A 310 14.88 8.14 22.29
C GLN A 310 14.71 7.22 23.49
N GLN A 311 15.75 6.51 23.86
CA GLN A 311 15.71 5.63 25.04
C GLN A 311 15.80 6.46 26.34
N LEU A 312 14.98 6.14 27.31
CA LEU A 312 15.01 6.78 28.63
C LEU A 312 16.29 6.39 29.41
N ARG A 313 16.73 5.14 29.26
CA ARG A 313 17.93 4.59 29.90
C ARG A 313 18.65 3.64 28.96
N GLU A 314 19.94 3.50 29.15
CA GLU A 314 20.72 2.50 28.42
C GLU A 314 20.31 1.07 28.83
N VAL A 315 20.30 0.18 27.84
CA VAL A 315 20.04 -1.23 28.03
C VAL A 315 21.32 -1.99 28.38
N GLY A 316 21.20 -3.05 29.16
CA GLY A 316 22.30 -3.96 29.46
C GLY A 316 22.73 -4.79 28.24
N ASN A 317 23.74 -5.65 28.40
CA ASN A 317 24.27 -6.45 27.29
C ASN A 317 23.28 -7.54 26.83
N GLN A 318 22.60 -8.20 27.76
CA GLN A 318 21.59 -9.22 27.44
C GLN A 318 20.22 -8.57 27.42
N ILE A 319 19.55 -8.68 26.28
CA ILE A 319 18.22 -8.07 26.01
C ILE A 319 17.11 -9.07 26.28
N LEU A 320 17.15 -10.21 25.59
CA LEU A 320 16.13 -11.24 25.65
C LEU A 320 16.79 -12.63 25.56
N ASN A 321 16.42 -13.54 26.43
CA ASN A 321 16.72 -14.95 26.28
C ASN A 321 15.46 -15.74 26.06
N VAL A 322 15.44 -16.59 25.04
CA VAL A 322 14.31 -17.47 24.68
C VAL A 322 14.80 -18.90 24.68
N GLU A 323 14.13 -19.80 25.41
CA GLU A 323 14.50 -21.19 25.54
C GLU A 323 13.35 -22.13 25.22
N LYS A 324 13.54 -22.95 24.16
CA LYS A 324 12.63 -24.03 23.73
C LYS A 324 11.17 -23.62 23.64
N LEU A 325 10.91 -22.36 23.22
CA LEU A 325 9.56 -21.81 23.13
C LEU A 325 8.75 -22.57 22.09
N LYS A 326 7.50 -22.88 22.43
CA LYS A 326 6.53 -23.57 21.56
C LYS A 326 5.16 -22.91 21.66
N LYS A 327 4.46 -22.83 20.54
CA LYS A 327 3.06 -22.41 20.47
C LYS A 327 2.31 -23.21 19.41
N SER A 328 1.09 -23.59 19.75
CA SER A 328 0.11 -24.21 18.86
C SER A 328 -1.23 -23.49 18.99
N VAL A 329 -1.99 -23.42 17.90
CA VAL A 329 -3.35 -22.87 17.88
C VAL A 329 -4.22 -23.85 17.12
N ASP A 330 -5.37 -24.22 17.67
CA ASP A 330 -6.34 -25.14 17.10
C ASP A 330 -5.74 -26.48 16.61
N GLY A 331 -4.75 -27.00 17.37
CA GLY A 331 -4.08 -28.27 17.05
C GLY A 331 -2.94 -28.13 16.02
N ARG A 332 -2.77 -26.96 15.39
CA ARG A 332 -1.66 -26.64 14.46
C ARG A 332 -0.50 -26.05 15.20
N VAL A 333 0.69 -26.62 15.06
CA VAL A 333 1.93 -26.08 15.62
C VAL A 333 2.38 -24.88 14.79
N LEU A 334 2.41 -23.68 15.38
CA LEU A 334 2.92 -22.47 14.74
C LEU A 334 4.46 -22.44 14.75
N PHE A 335 5.06 -22.75 15.90
CA PHE A 335 6.50 -22.94 16.05
C PHE A 335 6.82 -23.83 17.24
N SER A 336 7.99 -24.45 17.22
CA SER A 336 8.46 -25.34 18.29
C SER A 336 9.96 -25.25 18.46
N ASN A 337 10.41 -25.44 19.71
CA ASN A 337 11.83 -25.48 20.08
C ASN A 337 12.63 -24.24 19.68
N VAL A 338 12.00 -23.05 19.72
CA VAL A 338 12.66 -21.78 19.39
C VAL A 338 13.59 -21.41 20.56
N THR A 339 14.88 -21.28 20.25
CA THR A 339 15.91 -20.94 21.25
C THR A 339 16.90 -19.95 20.64
N PHE A 340 17.04 -18.77 21.23
CA PHE A 340 18.03 -17.75 20.86
C PHE A 340 18.18 -16.69 21.95
N THR A 341 19.28 -15.94 21.88
CA THR A 341 19.55 -14.81 22.76
C THR A 341 19.75 -13.54 21.94
N VAL A 342 19.20 -12.44 22.41
CA VAL A 342 19.35 -11.11 21.82
C VAL A 342 20.26 -10.26 22.69
N ASN A 343 21.27 -9.66 22.07
CA ASN A 343 22.24 -8.80 22.73
C ASN A 343 22.07 -7.33 22.36
N LYS A 344 22.71 -6.44 23.11
CA LYS A 344 22.71 -5.00 22.86
C LYS A 344 23.20 -4.69 21.45
N GLY A 345 22.38 -3.97 20.68
CA GLY A 345 22.68 -3.52 19.32
C GLY A 345 22.23 -4.49 18.23
N ASP A 346 21.73 -5.67 18.58
CA ASP A 346 21.20 -6.61 17.59
C ASP A 346 19.98 -6.04 16.88
N LYS A 347 19.89 -6.31 15.57
CA LYS A 347 18.72 -6.06 14.72
C LYS A 347 18.30 -7.39 14.11
N ILE A 348 17.16 -7.89 14.53
CA ILE A 348 16.69 -9.23 14.18
C ILE A 348 15.44 -9.12 13.30
N ALA A 349 15.46 -9.79 12.15
CA ALA A 349 14.29 -10.02 11.33
C ALA A 349 13.77 -11.44 11.60
N LEU A 350 12.50 -11.54 11.97
CA LEU A 350 11.79 -12.81 12.11
C LEU A 350 11.10 -13.13 10.78
N LEU A 351 11.39 -14.30 10.23
CA LEU A 351 10.80 -14.78 8.97
C LEU A 351 10.00 -16.05 9.24
N SER A 352 8.77 -16.10 8.74
CA SER A 352 7.90 -17.28 8.81
C SER A 352 7.05 -17.37 7.55
N ARG A 353 6.72 -18.61 7.13
CA ARG A 353 5.69 -18.87 6.10
C ARG A 353 4.28 -18.59 6.62
N ASP A 354 4.11 -18.62 7.93
CA ASP A 354 2.86 -18.33 8.61
C ASP A 354 2.99 -17.03 9.42
N PRO A 355 2.35 -15.93 8.99
CA PRO A 355 2.36 -14.66 9.71
C PRO A 355 1.87 -14.79 11.16
N LEU A 356 0.91 -15.70 11.42
CA LEU A 356 0.39 -15.92 12.78
C LEU A 356 1.48 -16.40 13.75
N ALA A 357 2.51 -17.10 13.25
CA ALA A 357 3.61 -17.54 14.08
C ALA A 357 4.43 -16.36 14.63
N ILE A 358 4.62 -15.31 13.84
CA ILE A 358 5.35 -14.10 14.25
C ILE A 358 4.53 -13.31 15.27
N THR A 359 3.25 -13.08 14.99
CA THR A 359 2.35 -12.38 15.90
C THR A 359 2.22 -13.11 17.24
N ALA A 360 2.02 -14.44 17.22
CA ALA A 360 1.96 -15.25 18.44
C ALA A 360 3.29 -15.21 19.23
N PHE A 361 4.44 -15.19 18.54
CA PHE A 361 5.73 -15.03 19.20
C PHE A 361 5.82 -13.67 19.91
N PHE A 362 5.46 -12.56 19.24
CA PHE A 362 5.46 -11.25 19.87
C PHE A 362 4.48 -11.16 21.04
N ASN A 363 3.27 -11.68 20.90
CA ASN A 363 2.27 -11.69 21.98
C ASN A 363 2.77 -12.47 23.21
N ILE A 364 3.54 -13.55 23.02
CA ILE A 364 4.13 -14.30 24.13
C ILE A 364 5.18 -13.47 24.85
N ILE A 365 6.14 -12.88 24.13
CA ILE A 365 7.23 -12.12 24.77
C ILE A 365 6.77 -10.77 25.34
N THR A 366 5.61 -10.26 24.92
CA THR A 366 4.93 -9.09 25.53
C THR A 366 3.97 -9.47 26.66
N ALA A 367 3.87 -10.77 26.97
CA ALA A 367 2.97 -11.33 27.98
C ALA A 367 1.45 -11.16 27.69
N GLU A 368 1.09 -10.97 26.45
CA GLU A 368 -0.31 -10.94 25.99
C GLU A 368 -0.86 -12.36 25.78
N GLU A 369 0.02 -13.33 25.47
CA GLU A 369 -0.31 -14.76 25.35
C GLU A 369 0.62 -15.64 26.16
N ILE A 370 0.17 -16.86 26.49
CA ILE A 370 0.97 -17.87 27.18
C ILE A 370 1.51 -18.88 26.16
N ALA A 371 2.79 -19.24 26.28
CA ALA A 371 3.40 -20.31 25.51
C ALA A 371 2.90 -21.70 25.95
N ASP A 372 2.87 -22.67 25.04
CA ASP A 372 2.55 -24.07 25.38
C ASP A 372 3.69 -24.70 26.18
N SER A 373 4.94 -24.36 25.87
CA SER A 373 6.13 -24.78 26.60
C SER A 373 7.33 -23.88 26.30
N GLY A 374 8.38 -24.00 27.10
CA GLY A 374 9.55 -23.13 27.02
C GLY A 374 9.41 -21.92 27.93
N SER A 375 10.39 -21.04 27.86
CA SER A 375 10.43 -19.81 28.67
C SER A 375 11.11 -18.68 27.91
N TYR A 376 10.87 -17.47 28.36
CA TYR A 376 11.62 -16.28 27.91
C TYR A 376 11.92 -15.39 29.11
N GLU A 377 13.02 -14.66 29.04
CA GLU A 377 13.44 -13.73 30.07
C GLU A 377 13.98 -12.44 29.45
N TRP A 378 13.39 -11.32 29.87
CA TRP A 378 13.86 -9.98 29.50
C TRP A 378 14.98 -9.53 30.45
N GLY A 379 15.99 -8.87 29.92
CA GLY A 379 17.00 -8.21 30.74
C GLY A 379 16.37 -7.18 31.70
N THR A 380 16.92 -7.07 32.92
CA THR A 380 16.35 -6.23 34.00
C THR A 380 16.26 -4.73 33.68
N THR A 381 17.01 -4.26 32.70
CA THR A 381 17.01 -2.85 32.25
C THR A 381 16.16 -2.62 31.00
N VAL A 382 15.53 -3.65 30.44
CA VAL A 382 14.75 -3.58 29.23
C VAL A 382 13.44 -2.87 29.47
N THR A 383 13.13 -1.93 28.58
CA THR A 383 11.80 -1.33 28.37
C THR A 383 11.46 -1.49 26.91
N HIS A 384 10.43 -2.27 26.61
CA HIS A 384 10.03 -2.53 25.23
C HIS A 384 8.75 -1.80 24.86
N ALA A 385 8.60 -1.49 23.56
CA ALA A 385 7.33 -1.05 22.97
C ALA A 385 7.02 -1.89 21.75
N TYR A 386 5.75 -2.24 21.57
CA TYR A 386 5.28 -3.15 20.55
C TYR A 386 4.30 -2.46 19.60
N LEU A 387 4.55 -2.61 18.31
CA LEU A 387 3.62 -2.27 17.23
C LEU A 387 3.01 -3.57 16.71
N PRO A 388 1.76 -3.91 17.08
CA PRO A 388 1.10 -5.10 16.57
C PRO A 388 0.65 -4.90 15.13
N GLN A 389 0.44 -6.01 14.41
CA GLN A 389 -0.08 -6.01 13.04
C GLN A 389 -1.50 -5.43 12.99
N GLU A 390 -2.38 -5.83 13.93
CA GLU A 390 -3.73 -5.30 14.09
C GLU A 390 -3.79 -4.32 15.26
N ASN A 391 -4.32 -3.12 15.00
CA ASN A 391 -4.36 -2.04 15.98
C ASN A 391 -5.79 -1.61 16.37
N ASN A 392 -6.81 -2.27 15.84
CA ASN A 392 -8.20 -1.80 15.96
C ASN A 392 -8.66 -1.67 17.41
N GLU A 393 -8.26 -2.57 18.27
CA GLU A 393 -8.65 -2.60 19.70
C GLU A 393 -8.23 -1.34 20.48
N PHE A 394 -7.11 -0.68 20.08
CA PHE A 394 -6.63 0.55 20.72
C PHE A 394 -7.47 1.79 20.34
N PHE A 395 -8.36 1.69 19.36
CA PHE A 395 -9.08 2.81 18.76
C PHE A 395 -10.60 2.67 18.80
N ASN A 396 -11.14 1.81 19.65
CA ASN A 396 -12.58 1.58 19.78
C ASN A 396 -13.31 2.67 20.59
N GLY A 397 -12.57 3.61 21.21
CA GLY A 397 -13.11 4.70 22.02
C GLY A 397 -13.61 5.89 21.18
N GLU A 398 -14.29 6.81 21.83
CA GLU A 398 -14.73 8.09 21.28
C GLU A 398 -13.78 9.26 21.63
N ASP A 399 -12.67 8.97 22.28
CA ASP A 399 -11.69 9.97 22.66
C ASP A 399 -11.08 10.66 21.44
N ASN A 400 -10.70 11.93 21.56
CA ASN A 400 -9.87 12.55 20.56
C ASN A 400 -8.41 12.08 20.68
N LEU A 401 -7.58 12.32 19.66
CA LEU A 401 -6.19 11.84 19.63
C LEU A 401 -5.33 12.37 20.76
N MET A 402 -5.60 13.59 21.25
CA MET A 402 -4.86 14.16 22.36
C MET A 402 -5.13 13.43 23.66
N ASP A 403 -6.40 13.15 23.96
CA ASP A 403 -6.80 12.47 25.18
C ASP A 403 -6.42 10.99 25.11
N TRP A 404 -6.53 10.37 23.94
CA TRP A 404 -6.04 9.03 23.70
C TRP A 404 -4.53 8.91 23.96
N LEU A 405 -3.70 9.81 23.42
CA LEU A 405 -2.25 9.75 23.62
C LEU A 405 -1.86 10.04 25.08
N ARG A 406 -2.62 10.89 25.78
CA ARG A 406 -2.40 11.23 27.19
C ARG A 406 -2.47 10.03 28.11
N GLN A 407 -3.29 9.01 27.78
CA GLN A 407 -3.43 7.79 28.57
C GLN A 407 -2.13 6.96 28.66
N TYR A 408 -1.23 7.14 27.68
CA TYR A 408 0.02 6.40 27.57
C TYR A 408 1.25 7.16 28.04
N VAL A 409 1.06 8.32 28.65
CA VAL A 409 2.17 9.12 29.21
C VAL A 409 2.78 8.36 30.37
N PRO A 410 4.12 8.09 30.35
CA PRO A 410 4.79 7.43 31.45
C PRO A 410 4.73 8.27 32.72
N SER A 411 4.63 7.62 33.90
CA SER A 411 4.51 8.26 35.20
C SER A 411 5.69 9.18 35.60
N HIS A 412 6.84 9.01 34.97
CA HIS A 412 8.03 9.85 35.22
C HIS A 412 8.00 11.19 34.45
N VAL A 413 7.04 11.38 33.52
CA VAL A 413 6.86 12.63 32.77
C VAL A 413 5.88 13.50 33.53
N THR A 414 6.34 14.61 34.11
CA THR A 414 5.55 15.46 35.01
C THR A 414 4.86 16.63 34.29
N ASP A 415 5.47 17.17 33.24
CA ASP A 415 4.96 18.33 32.51
C ASP A 415 4.31 17.89 31.19
N VAL A 416 3.05 17.43 31.28
CA VAL A 416 2.27 16.97 30.13
C VAL A 416 1.27 18.04 29.73
N ASP A 417 1.77 19.07 29.08
CA ASP A 417 0.94 20.10 28.48
C ASP A 417 0.46 19.71 27.07
N GLU A 418 -0.49 20.47 26.56
CA GLU A 418 -1.02 20.24 25.20
C GLU A 418 0.06 20.39 24.11
N PRO A 419 0.97 21.37 24.12
CA PRO A 419 2.08 21.47 23.19
C PRO A 419 2.98 20.24 23.17
N PHE A 420 3.24 19.62 24.30
CA PHE A 420 4.04 18.40 24.42
C PHE A 420 3.42 17.24 23.62
N LEU A 421 2.14 16.93 23.83
CA LEU A 421 1.43 15.89 23.12
C LEU A 421 1.27 16.20 21.61
N ARG A 422 0.95 17.48 21.28
CA ARG A 422 0.92 17.95 19.88
C ARG A 422 2.26 17.77 19.18
N GLY A 423 3.38 17.85 19.92
CA GLY A 423 4.71 17.61 19.37
C GLY A 423 4.90 16.19 18.85
N PHE A 424 4.42 15.16 19.57
CA PHE A 424 4.46 13.77 19.12
C PHE A 424 3.52 13.51 17.94
N LEU A 425 2.28 13.98 18.04
CA LEU A 425 1.30 13.86 16.95
C LEU A 425 1.75 14.63 15.70
N GLY A 426 2.35 15.81 15.86
CA GLY A 426 2.89 16.61 14.77
C GLY A 426 4.03 15.93 14.03
N LYS A 427 4.93 15.23 14.74
CA LYS A 427 5.96 14.38 14.12
C LYS A 427 5.33 13.29 13.23
N MET A 428 4.15 12.80 13.59
CA MET A 428 3.37 11.82 12.83
C MET A 428 2.40 12.46 11.83
N LEU A 429 2.60 13.73 11.47
CA LEU A 429 1.85 14.48 10.47
C LEU A 429 0.38 14.78 10.84
N PHE A 430 0.01 14.71 12.10
CA PHE A 430 -1.26 15.27 12.58
C PHE A 430 -1.10 16.75 12.88
N SER A 431 -1.86 17.60 12.22
CA SER A 431 -1.76 19.05 12.33
C SER A 431 -3.12 19.73 12.46
N GLY A 432 -3.13 20.91 13.09
CA GLY A 432 -4.36 21.70 13.24
C GLY A 432 -5.47 20.92 13.94
N ASP A 433 -6.61 20.78 13.26
CA ASP A 433 -7.80 20.10 13.78
C ASP A 433 -7.70 18.56 13.75
N ASP A 434 -6.70 17.99 13.05
CA ASP A 434 -6.52 16.55 12.99
C ASP A 434 -6.33 15.91 14.37
N VAL A 435 -5.69 16.63 15.30
CA VAL A 435 -5.45 16.14 16.66
C VAL A 435 -6.73 16.01 17.50
N MET A 436 -7.81 16.62 17.04
CA MET A 436 -9.14 16.58 17.69
C MET A 436 -10.05 15.52 17.04
N LYS A 437 -9.58 14.80 16.03
CA LYS A 437 -10.33 13.67 15.45
C LYS A 437 -10.57 12.60 16.50
N LYS A 438 -11.76 11.99 16.46
CA LYS A 438 -12.08 10.82 17.28
C LYS A 438 -11.29 9.61 16.81
N THR A 439 -10.89 8.75 17.74
CA THR A 439 -10.07 7.57 17.45
C THR A 439 -10.76 6.55 16.54
N ASN A 440 -12.09 6.42 16.64
CA ASN A 440 -12.89 5.48 15.86
C ASN A 440 -13.05 5.84 14.37
N VAL A 441 -12.73 7.08 13.95
CA VAL A 441 -12.84 7.52 12.54
C VAL A 441 -11.50 7.49 11.79
N LEU A 442 -10.42 7.02 12.42
CA LEU A 442 -9.10 6.99 11.84
C LEU A 442 -8.95 5.92 10.76
N SER A 443 -8.28 6.27 9.67
CA SER A 443 -7.82 5.30 8.68
C SER A 443 -6.73 4.38 9.25
N GLY A 444 -6.49 3.21 8.63
CA GLY A 444 -5.46 2.26 9.07
C GLY A 444 -4.07 2.90 9.20
N GLY A 445 -3.64 3.69 8.22
CA GLY A 445 -2.36 4.40 8.28
C GLY A 445 -2.31 5.50 9.35
N GLU A 446 -3.44 6.16 9.68
CA GLU A 446 -3.53 7.09 10.80
C GLU A 446 -3.38 6.35 12.13
N LYS A 447 -4.04 5.20 12.30
CA LYS A 447 -3.91 4.35 13.50
C LYS A 447 -2.47 3.94 13.75
N VAL A 448 -1.76 3.46 12.71
CA VAL A 448 -0.34 3.08 12.83
C VAL A 448 0.53 4.30 13.22
N ARG A 449 0.31 5.47 12.62
CA ARG A 449 1.03 6.69 13.03
C ARG A 449 0.75 7.09 14.48
N CYS A 450 -0.47 6.91 14.97
CA CYS A 450 -0.80 7.12 16.39
C CYS A 450 -0.06 6.11 17.29
N MET A 451 -0.02 4.83 16.92
CA MET A 451 0.74 3.81 17.63
C MET A 451 2.23 4.15 17.70
N LEU A 452 2.83 4.62 16.61
CA LEU A 452 4.22 5.08 16.60
C LEU A 452 4.42 6.30 17.50
N SER A 453 3.46 7.26 17.56
CA SER A 453 3.49 8.37 18.52
C SER A 453 3.50 7.86 19.97
N ARG A 454 2.64 6.91 20.29
CA ARG A 454 2.58 6.24 21.60
C ARG A 454 3.92 5.58 21.94
N MET A 455 4.48 4.81 21.02
CA MET A 455 5.77 4.14 21.23
C MET A 455 6.91 5.13 21.47
N MET A 456 6.96 6.22 20.68
CA MET A 456 7.97 7.27 20.90
C MET A 456 7.81 7.96 22.26
N LEU A 457 6.58 8.19 22.72
CA LEU A 457 6.27 8.79 24.02
C LEU A 457 6.76 7.90 25.17
N GLN A 458 6.69 6.59 25.04
CA GLN A 458 7.13 5.61 26.03
C GLN A 458 8.66 5.53 26.18
N SER A 459 9.43 6.11 25.24
CA SER A 459 10.89 6.13 25.26
C SER A 459 11.55 4.76 25.48
N PRO A 460 11.18 3.72 24.69
CA PRO A 460 11.67 2.35 24.85
C PRO A 460 13.14 2.23 24.46
N ASN A 461 13.83 1.23 25.02
CA ASN A 461 15.17 0.84 24.59
C ASN A 461 15.19 -0.44 23.72
N VAL A 462 14.02 -1.11 23.59
CA VAL A 462 13.78 -2.21 22.67
C VAL A 462 12.48 -1.95 21.89
N ILE A 463 12.50 -2.16 20.58
CA ILE A 463 11.35 -1.93 19.69
C ILE A 463 10.98 -3.25 19.03
N LEU A 464 9.73 -3.63 19.16
CA LEU A 464 9.13 -4.80 18.53
C LEU A 464 8.17 -4.31 17.44
N LEU A 465 8.36 -4.78 16.19
CA LEU A 465 7.56 -4.34 15.06
C LEU A 465 7.02 -5.56 14.31
N ASP A 466 5.71 -5.72 14.29
CA ASP A 466 5.03 -6.75 13.51
C ASP A 466 4.52 -6.15 12.20
N GLN A 467 5.12 -6.55 11.08
CA GLN A 467 4.81 -6.09 9.72
C GLN A 467 4.65 -4.55 9.59
N PRO A 468 5.64 -3.75 10.03
CA PRO A 468 5.49 -2.28 10.14
C PRO A 468 5.31 -1.57 8.80
N THR A 469 5.58 -2.24 7.68
CA THR A 469 5.53 -1.68 6.32
C THR A 469 4.19 -1.89 5.62
N ASN A 470 3.27 -2.66 6.20
CA ASN A 470 1.97 -2.97 5.58
C ASN A 470 0.98 -1.78 5.54
N HIS A 471 1.34 -0.68 6.16
CA HIS A 471 0.52 0.53 6.25
C HIS A 471 1.37 1.76 5.90
#